data_ece7b65485d74bb32a695793e09bd90b
#
_entry.id   ece7b65485d74bb32a695793e09bd90b
#
_cell.length_a   1.000
_cell.length_b   1.000
_cell.length_c   1.000
_cell.angle_alpha   90.00
_cell.angle_beta   90.00
_cell.angle_gamma   90.00
#
_symmetry.space_group_name_H-M   'P 1'
#
loop_
_entity.id
_entity.type
_entity.pdbx_description
1 polymer ?
#
loop_
_entity_poly.entity_id
_entity_poly.type
_entity_poly.pdbx_seq_one_letter_code
_entity_poly.pdbx_strand_id
1 'polypeptide(L)'
;MHLQYTIMDPTENITLLVTTAVVRSLQPRVAALLLQEEPSAEQVGFLEWNDGAQQPRLQMMGGEFCGNATMSLGAWLCRQEPLWLTHELLLDVSGTEEPVPCSVTPMPDCLLGTVSMPLPDSIQHCDFTLDGSKFTLPTVCFPGICHIIAPLGTVQRHQAEAALRQWAQALPYGAVGLLLFDEERMHFDPLVYVKGTGTFVWERGCGSGTAAIACYLSAQRQADQCLSLKQPGGTIAAVTTWEDDRVKTLTISGTVKVGKSKTMDMMI
;
A
#
# COMPACT_ATOMS: atom_id res chain seq x y z
N MET A 1 20.45 15.77 -14.13
CA MET A 1 19.00 16.04 -14.24
C MET A 1 18.57 16.81 -13.02
N HIS A 2 17.84 17.91 -13.20
CA HIS A 2 17.21 18.63 -12.08
C HIS A 2 15.87 17.97 -11.79
N LEU A 3 15.72 17.37 -10.62
CA LEU A 3 14.54 16.60 -10.20
C LEU A 3 13.78 17.37 -9.13
N GLN A 4 12.46 17.40 -9.25
CA GLN A 4 11.56 17.92 -8.22
C GLN A 4 10.64 16.81 -7.73
N TYR A 5 10.46 16.72 -6.41
CA TYR A 5 9.57 15.74 -5.77
C TYR A 5 8.92 16.33 -4.53
N THR A 6 7.77 15.75 -4.14
CA THR A 6 7.06 16.11 -2.90
C THR A 6 7.06 14.90 -1.97
N ILE A 7 7.39 15.13 -0.70
CA ILE A 7 7.29 14.10 0.33
C ILE A 7 5.84 14.01 0.78
N MET A 8 5.27 12.83 0.67
CA MET A 8 3.90 12.52 1.12
C MET A 8 3.97 11.56 2.29
N ASP A 9 3.10 11.77 3.29
CA ASP A 9 3.00 10.91 4.47
C ASP A 9 1.59 10.31 4.58
N PRO A 10 1.31 9.22 3.86
CA PRO A 10 0.09 8.44 4.03
C PRO A 10 0.28 7.44 5.19
N THR A 11 -0.11 7.84 6.41
CA THR A 11 -0.05 6.99 7.62
C THR A 11 1.36 6.42 7.86
N GLU A 12 2.38 7.28 7.79
CA GLU A 12 3.82 6.97 7.92
C GLU A 12 4.42 5.98 6.90
N ASN A 13 3.69 5.67 5.82
CA ASN A 13 4.24 4.97 4.64
C ASN A 13 4.77 6.00 3.65
N ILE A 14 5.92 6.60 3.97
CA ILE A 14 6.44 7.77 3.27
C ILE A 14 6.64 7.50 1.79
N THR A 15 5.98 8.31 0.97
CA THR A 15 5.97 8.22 -0.50
C THR A 15 6.59 9.48 -1.10
N LEU A 16 7.55 9.33 -2.00
CA LEU A 16 8.08 10.44 -2.78
C LEU A 16 7.33 10.54 -4.11
N LEU A 17 6.58 11.62 -4.31
CA LEU A 17 5.94 11.93 -5.60
C LEU A 17 6.88 12.78 -6.45
N VAL A 18 7.45 12.18 -7.48
CA VAL A 18 8.32 12.85 -8.44
C VAL A 18 7.46 13.61 -9.46
N THR A 19 7.58 14.92 -9.47
CA THR A 19 6.78 15.82 -10.33
C THR A 19 7.50 16.21 -11.62
N THR A 20 8.84 16.06 -11.68
CA THR A 20 9.61 16.20 -12.92
C THR A 20 9.37 15.00 -13.82
N ALA A 21 9.16 15.24 -15.12
CA ALA A 21 9.03 14.18 -16.10
C ALA A 21 10.31 13.33 -16.17
N VAL A 22 10.18 12.02 -15.92
CA VAL A 22 11.26 11.04 -16.00
C VAL A 22 10.84 9.91 -16.94
N VAL A 23 11.63 9.66 -17.99
CA VAL A 23 11.35 8.54 -18.91
C VAL A 23 11.38 7.20 -18.16
N ARG A 24 10.44 6.30 -18.46
CA ARG A 24 10.22 5.03 -17.72
C ARG A 24 11.49 4.20 -17.55
N SER A 25 12.37 4.15 -18.55
CA SER A 25 13.62 3.40 -18.47
C SER A 25 14.60 3.90 -17.40
N LEU A 26 14.47 5.16 -16.96
CA LEU A 26 15.31 5.76 -15.92
C LEU A 26 14.64 5.76 -14.54
N GLN A 27 13.31 5.55 -14.46
CA GLN A 27 12.56 5.61 -13.20
C GLN A 27 13.13 4.67 -12.12
N PRO A 28 13.50 3.40 -12.38
CA PRO A 28 14.06 2.53 -11.34
C PRO A 28 15.38 3.06 -10.76
N ARG A 29 16.24 3.64 -11.62
CA ARG A 29 17.52 4.22 -11.18
C ARG A 29 17.30 5.49 -10.38
N VAL A 30 16.39 6.38 -10.81
CA VAL A 30 16.01 7.60 -10.09
C VAL A 30 15.41 7.25 -8.73
N ALA A 31 14.51 6.27 -8.67
CA ALA A 31 13.92 5.79 -7.42
C ALA A 31 14.97 5.30 -6.43
N ALA A 32 15.92 4.48 -6.89
CA ALA A 32 16.99 3.96 -6.04
C ALA A 32 17.85 5.09 -5.43
N LEU A 33 18.17 6.12 -6.21
CA LEU A 33 18.94 7.28 -5.73
C LEU A 33 18.13 8.12 -4.75
N LEU A 34 16.83 8.35 -5.02
CA LEU A 34 15.94 9.09 -4.11
C LEU A 34 15.78 8.38 -2.76
N LEU A 35 15.61 7.04 -2.76
CA LEU A 35 15.50 6.26 -1.52
C LEU A 35 16.80 6.26 -0.71
N GLN A 36 17.96 6.44 -1.34
CA GLN A 36 19.23 6.64 -0.63
C GLN A 36 19.33 8.03 0.00
N GLU A 37 18.83 9.07 -0.68
CA GLU A 37 18.83 10.45 -0.18
C GLU A 37 17.79 10.68 0.92
N GLU A 38 16.61 10.02 0.81
CA GLU A 38 15.50 10.10 1.75
C GLU A 38 15.26 8.73 2.43
N PRO A 39 16.10 8.34 3.40
CA PRO A 39 16.04 6.99 4.00
C PRO A 39 14.75 6.68 4.76
N SER A 40 13.95 7.71 5.07
CA SER A 40 12.62 7.55 5.66
C SER A 40 11.54 7.17 4.66
N ALA A 41 11.81 7.31 3.36
CA ALA A 41 10.86 6.96 2.31
C ALA A 41 10.87 5.45 2.03
N GLU A 42 9.68 4.89 1.82
CA GLU A 42 9.49 3.48 1.53
C GLU A 42 9.29 3.23 0.03
N GLN A 43 8.83 4.25 -0.72
CA GLN A 43 8.47 4.11 -2.13
C GLN A 43 8.54 5.42 -2.91
N VAL A 44 8.61 5.27 -4.24
CA VAL A 44 8.64 6.40 -5.18
C VAL A 44 7.56 6.22 -6.23
N GLY A 45 6.75 7.26 -6.43
CA GLY A 45 5.79 7.39 -7.51
C GLY A 45 6.20 8.52 -8.46
N PHE A 46 6.03 8.30 -9.75
CA PHE A 46 6.33 9.28 -10.80
C PHE A 46 5.04 9.81 -11.39
N LEU A 47 4.92 11.14 -11.52
CA LEU A 47 3.79 11.76 -12.18
C LEU A 47 4.08 11.87 -13.68
N GLU A 48 3.32 11.12 -14.48
CA GLU A 48 3.40 11.12 -15.93
C GLU A 48 2.26 11.95 -16.52
N TRP A 49 2.60 13.00 -17.25
CA TRP A 49 1.64 13.88 -17.92
C TRP A 49 1.48 13.44 -19.38
N ASN A 50 0.28 13.02 -19.75
CA ASN A 50 -0.06 12.78 -21.15
C ASN A 50 -0.56 14.07 -21.81
N ASP A 51 -0.35 14.22 -23.11
CA ASP A 51 -0.80 15.39 -23.88
C ASP A 51 -2.32 15.55 -23.73
N GLY A 52 -2.73 16.74 -23.27
CA GLY A 52 -4.14 17.07 -23.06
C GLY A 52 -4.79 16.51 -21.79
N ALA A 53 -4.08 15.74 -20.96
CA ALA A 53 -4.61 15.25 -19.70
C ALA A 53 -4.77 16.38 -18.68
N GLN A 54 -5.90 16.39 -17.96
CA GLN A 54 -6.18 17.36 -16.88
C GLN A 54 -5.42 17.02 -15.60
N GLN A 55 -5.02 15.76 -15.43
CA GLN A 55 -4.29 15.25 -14.26
C GLN A 55 -3.23 14.23 -14.70
N PRO A 56 -2.15 14.07 -13.93
CA PRO A 56 -1.11 13.12 -14.26
C PRO A 56 -1.54 11.70 -13.91
N ARG A 57 -0.95 10.72 -14.60
CA ARG A 57 -0.93 9.32 -14.21
C ARG A 57 0.12 9.10 -13.11
N LEU A 58 -0.18 8.30 -12.10
CA LEU A 58 0.80 7.81 -11.12
C LEU A 58 1.45 6.52 -11.62
N GLN A 59 2.76 6.55 -11.80
CA GLN A 59 3.55 5.37 -12.10
C GLN A 59 4.43 5.02 -10.90
N MET A 60 4.16 3.89 -10.25
CA MET A 60 5.01 3.40 -9.17
C MET A 60 6.33 2.85 -9.71
N MET A 61 7.39 2.93 -8.92
CA MET A 61 8.75 2.51 -9.29
C MET A 61 8.86 1.06 -9.74
N GLY A 62 8.00 0.16 -9.26
CA GLY A 62 7.91 -1.25 -9.66
C GLY A 62 6.76 -1.54 -10.63
N GLY A 63 5.93 -0.55 -10.96
CA GLY A 63 4.76 -0.70 -11.83
C GLY A 63 3.53 -1.32 -11.15
N GLU A 64 3.59 -1.58 -9.86
CA GLU A 64 2.52 -2.11 -9.02
C GLU A 64 1.43 -1.06 -8.75
N PHE A 65 0.26 -1.54 -8.28
CA PHE A 65 -0.74 -0.70 -7.63
C PHE A 65 -0.33 -0.43 -6.18
N CYS A 66 -0.47 0.81 -5.73
CA CYS A 66 -0.26 1.18 -4.33
C CYS A 66 -1.36 2.12 -3.83
N GLY A 67 -2.21 1.65 -2.92
CA GLY A 67 -3.31 2.45 -2.35
C GLY A 67 -2.81 3.70 -1.61
N ASN A 68 -1.72 3.58 -0.82
CA ASN A 68 -1.11 4.71 -0.11
C ASN A 68 -0.60 5.80 -1.07
N ALA A 69 0.06 5.40 -2.16
CA ALA A 69 0.53 6.33 -3.17
C ALA A 69 -0.61 6.94 -3.98
N THR A 70 -1.69 6.18 -4.22
CA THR A 70 -2.90 6.68 -4.88
C THR A 70 -3.60 7.74 -4.03
N MET A 71 -3.78 7.50 -2.72
CA MET A 71 -4.27 8.52 -1.79
C MET A 71 -3.35 9.73 -1.73
N SER A 72 -2.04 9.53 -1.81
CA SER A 72 -1.04 10.61 -1.86
C SER A 72 -1.17 11.46 -3.12
N LEU A 73 -1.40 10.85 -4.30
CA LEU A 73 -1.68 11.60 -5.53
C LEU A 73 -2.96 12.44 -5.38
N GLY A 74 -4.05 11.84 -4.89
CA GLY A 74 -5.31 12.56 -4.63
C GLY A 74 -5.10 13.77 -3.72
N ALA A 75 -4.42 13.57 -2.58
CA ALA A 75 -4.09 14.63 -1.64
C ALA A 75 -3.18 15.71 -2.27
N TRP A 76 -2.22 15.32 -3.10
CA TRP A 76 -1.35 16.26 -3.82
C TRP A 76 -2.12 17.12 -4.83
N LEU A 77 -3.08 16.54 -5.54
CA LEU A 77 -3.95 17.25 -6.49
C LEU A 77 -4.85 18.26 -5.75
N CYS A 78 -5.40 17.89 -4.61
CA CYS A 78 -6.33 18.71 -3.84
C CYS A 78 -5.64 19.71 -2.89
N ARG A 79 -4.31 19.77 -2.82
CA ARG A 79 -3.58 20.59 -1.83
C ARG A 79 -3.82 22.09 -1.92
N GLN A 80 -4.32 22.59 -3.04
CA GLN A 80 -4.64 24.00 -3.27
C GLN A 80 -6.15 24.26 -3.36
N GLU A 81 -6.94 23.20 -3.23
CA GLU A 81 -8.39 23.29 -3.29
C GLU A 81 -8.99 23.76 -1.94
N PRO A 82 -10.23 24.24 -1.94
CA PRO A 82 -10.90 24.64 -0.70
C PRO A 82 -10.97 23.53 0.34
N LEU A 83 -10.51 23.81 1.56
CA LEU A 83 -10.40 22.87 2.68
C LEU A 83 -11.73 22.49 3.36
N TRP A 84 -12.89 22.77 2.74
CA TRP A 84 -14.21 22.43 3.29
C TRP A 84 -15.03 21.49 2.39
N LEU A 85 -14.45 21.04 1.28
CA LEU A 85 -15.12 20.15 0.34
C LEU A 85 -14.38 18.81 0.25
N THR A 86 -15.14 17.74 0.19
CA THR A 86 -14.63 16.44 -0.27
C THR A 86 -14.49 16.48 -1.80
N HIS A 87 -13.37 16.07 -2.30
CA HIS A 87 -13.05 15.98 -3.73
C HIS A 87 -13.12 14.53 -4.17
N GLU A 88 -13.94 14.26 -5.18
CA GLU A 88 -14.03 12.94 -5.82
C GLU A 88 -13.17 12.94 -7.08
N LEU A 89 -12.30 11.96 -7.21
CA LEU A 89 -11.33 11.85 -8.27
C LEU A 89 -11.39 10.46 -8.93
N LEU A 90 -11.09 10.40 -10.21
CA LEU A 90 -10.76 9.17 -10.92
C LEU A 90 -9.29 9.25 -11.32
N LEU A 91 -8.45 8.41 -10.73
CA LEU A 91 -7.00 8.49 -10.88
C LEU A 91 -6.47 7.36 -11.75
N ASP A 92 -5.71 7.72 -12.78
CA ASP A 92 -4.97 6.76 -13.58
C ASP A 92 -3.67 6.39 -12.84
N VAL A 93 -3.52 5.10 -12.51
CA VAL A 93 -2.41 4.62 -11.69
C VAL A 93 -1.82 3.32 -12.26
N SER A 94 -0.56 3.04 -11.96
CA SER A 94 0.06 1.77 -12.34
C SER A 94 -0.59 0.58 -11.62
N GLY A 95 -0.51 -0.60 -12.21
CA GLY A 95 -1.04 -1.85 -11.64
C GLY A 95 -2.55 -2.03 -11.77
N THR A 96 -3.26 -1.10 -12.43
CA THR A 96 -4.67 -1.21 -12.78
C THR A 96 -4.88 -0.87 -14.26
N GLU A 97 -5.90 -1.47 -14.87
CA GLU A 97 -6.30 -1.16 -16.25
C GLU A 97 -7.28 0.02 -16.31
N GLU A 98 -8.15 0.12 -15.30
CA GLU A 98 -9.17 1.16 -15.18
C GLU A 98 -8.76 2.23 -14.17
N PRO A 99 -9.20 3.49 -14.36
CA PRO A 99 -9.00 4.54 -13.39
C PRO A 99 -9.60 4.20 -12.02
N VAL A 100 -8.90 4.54 -10.97
CA VAL A 100 -9.23 4.19 -9.60
C VAL A 100 -10.03 5.32 -8.94
N PRO A 101 -11.23 5.06 -8.40
CA PRO A 101 -11.95 6.01 -7.59
C PRO A 101 -11.17 6.35 -6.32
N CYS A 102 -11.00 7.65 -6.09
CA CYS A 102 -10.34 8.20 -4.91
C CYS A 102 -11.11 9.41 -4.43
N SER A 103 -11.38 9.50 -3.12
CA SER A 103 -11.88 10.73 -2.53
C SER A 103 -10.90 11.31 -1.52
N VAL A 104 -10.90 12.63 -1.41
CA VAL A 104 -10.05 13.37 -0.48
C VAL A 104 -10.91 14.32 0.33
N THR A 105 -10.97 14.09 1.63
CA THR A 105 -11.71 14.90 2.58
C THR A 105 -10.75 15.69 3.47
N PRO A 106 -10.83 17.02 3.49
CA PRO A 106 -10.03 17.84 4.39
C PRO A 106 -10.35 17.56 5.86
N MET A 107 -9.30 17.48 6.67
CA MET A 107 -9.34 17.34 8.12
C MET A 107 -8.55 18.50 8.76
N PRO A 108 -8.65 18.78 10.05
CA PRO A 108 -7.98 19.93 10.67
C PRO A 108 -6.47 20.03 10.39
N ASP A 109 -5.76 18.90 10.44
CA ASP A 109 -4.29 18.87 10.35
C ASP A 109 -3.75 17.99 9.21
N CYS A 110 -4.63 17.37 8.40
CA CYS A 110 -4.26 16.45 7.33
C CYS A 110 -5.39 16.34 6.30
N LEU A 111 -5.21 15.47 5.34
CA LEU A 111 -6.27 15.04 4.42
C LEU A 111 -6.62 13.58 4.71
N LEU A 112 -7.90 13.23 4.66
CA LEU A 112 -8.33 11.84 4.65
C LEU A 112 -8.47 11.39 3.20
N GLY A 113 -7.59 10.50 2.76
CA GLY A 113 -7.71 9.83 1.48
C GLY A 113 -8.54 8.56 1.62
N THR A 114 -9.44 8.32 0.68
CA THR A 114 -10.16 7.05 0.52
C THR A 114 -9.97 6.57 -0.91
N VAL A 115 -9.62 5.30 -1.08
CA VAL A 115 -9.32 4.73 -2.41
C VAL A 115 -9.95 3.36 -2.56
N SER A 116 -10.49 3.09 -3.76
CA SER A 116 -10.90 1.75 -4.14
C SER A 116 -9.67 0.88 -4.36
N MET A 117 -9.70 -0.33 -3.80
CA MET A 117 -8.62 -1.30 -3.92
C MET A 117 -8.97 -2.39 -4.94
N PRO A 118 -7.99 -3.00 -5.62
CA PRO A 118 -8.21 -4.24 -6.34
C PRO A 118 -8.84 -5.30 -5.42
N LEU A 119 -9.74 -6.11 -5.97
CA LEU A 119 -10.29 -7.25 -5.25
C LEU A 119 -9.26 -8.37 -5.14
N PRO A 120 -9.32 -9.22 -4.10
CA PRO A 120 -8.39 -10.33 -3.97
C PRO A 120 -8.62 -11.39 -5.07
N ASP A 121 -7.53 -11.91 -5.64
CA ASP A 121 -7.54 -13.06 -6.55
C ASP A 121 -7.94 -14.33 -5.81
N SER A 122 -7.53 -14.45 -4.54
CA SER A 122 -7.87 -15.58 -3.68
C SER A 122 -7.83 -15.24 -2.20
N ILE A 123 -8.72 -15.89 -1.44
CA ILE A 123 -8.72 -15.94 0.02
C ILE A 123 -8.75 -17.42 0.39
N GLN A 124 -7.67 -17.92 0.97
CA GLN A 124 -7.53 -19.36 1.24
C GLN A 124 -6.67 -19.60 2.48
N HIS A 125 -6.59 -20.84 2.94
CA HIS A 125 -5.63 -21.25 3.97
C HIS A 125 -4.49 -22.02 3.31
N CYS A 126 -3.26 -21.69 3.69
CA CYS A 126 -2.06 -22.38 3.23
C CYS A 126 -1.30 -23.01 4.40
N ASP A 127 -0.68 -24.16 4.14
CA ASP A 127 0.15 -24.86 5.12
C ASP A 127 1.60 -24.36 5.02
N PHE A 128 2.13 -23.98 6.18
CA PHE A 128 3.50 -23.51 6.33
C PHE A 128 4.23 -24.31 7.41
N THR A 129 5.54 -24.32 7.35
CA THR A 129 6.38 -24.93 8.38
C THR A 129 7.44 -23.94 8.86
N LEU A 130 7.74 -23.97 10.15
CA LEU A 130 8.85 -23.22 10.75
C LEU A 130 9.42 -24.04 11.91
N ASP A 131 10.71 -24.33 11.90
CA ASP A 131 11.41 -25.09 12.95
C ASP A 131 10.71 -26.42 13.32
N GLY A 132 10.17 -27.13 12.29
CA GLY A 132 9.45 -28.38 12.46
C GLY A 132 8.00 -28.28 12.90
N SER A 133 7.53 -27.10 13.29
CA SER A 133 6.13 -26.82 13.58
C SER A 133 5.33 -26.56 12.30
N LYS A 134 4.09 -27.02 12.25
CA LYS A 134 3.17 -26.81 11.11
C LYS A 134 2.13 -25.75 11.49
N PHE A 135 1.82 -24.89 10.53
CA PHE A 135 0.84 -23.82 10.65
C PHE A 135 -0.06 -23.83 9.42
N THR A 136 -1.37 -23.77 9.62
CA THR A 136 -2.35 -23.51 8.55
C THR A 136 -2.82 -22.07 8.73
N LEU A 137 -2.40 -21.17 7.86
CA LEU A 137 -2.62 -19.73 8.01
C LEU A 137 -3.45 -19.16 6.86
N PRO A 138 -4.35 -18.19 7.13
CA PRO A 138 -5.05 -17.47 6.09
C PRO A 138 -4.04 -16.75 5.18
N THR A 139 -4.27 -16.84 3.88
CA THR A 139 -3.57 -16.09 2.84
C THR A 139 -4.57 -15.34 1.98
N VAL A 140 -4.30 -14.07 1.74
CA VAL A 140 -5.10 -13.22 0.86
C VAL A 140 -4.17 -12.67 -0.21
N CYS A 141 -4.44 -13.00 -1.46
CA CYS A 141 -3.58 -12.64 -2.57
C CYS A 141 -4.28 -11.66 -3.51
N PHE A 142 -3.56 -10.62 -3.88
CA PHE A 142 -3.94 -9.59 -4.83
C PHE A 142 -2.99 -9.63 -6.04
N PRO A 143 -3.29 -8.95 -7.14
CA PRO A 143 -2.33 -8.78 -8.22
C PRO A 143 -0.98 -8.22 -7.69
N GLY A 144 0.08 -9.01 -7.81
CA GLY A 144 1.46 -8.64 -7.43
C GLY A 144 1.87 -8.95 -5.98
N ILE A 145 0.96 -9.09 -5.04
CA ILE A 145 1.29 -9.33 -3.61
C ILE A 145 0.35 -10.34 -2.95
N CYS A 146 0.91 -11.22 -2.09
CA CYS A 146 0.12 -12.11 -1.25
C CYS A 146 0.45 -11.89 0.22
N HIS A 147 -0.57 -11.73 1.06
CA HIS A 147 -0.42 -11.54 2.49
C HIS A 147 -0.77 -12.81 3.27
N ILE A 148 0.11 -13.22 4.17
CA ILE A 148 -0.09 -14.29 5.15
C ILE A 148 -0.52 -13.63 6.45
N ILE A 149 -1.68 -14.00 6.99
CA ILE A 149 -2.20 -13.46 8.25
C ILE A 149 -1.85 -14.44 9.36
N ALA A 150 -0.92 -14.05 10.22
CA ALA A 150 -0.51 -14.85 11.37
C ALA A 150 -1.11 -14.27 12.65
N PRO A 151 -1.99 -15.00 13.35
CA PRO A 151 -2.49 -14.58 14.66
C PRO A 151 -1.33 -14.26 15.62
N LEU A 152 -1.51 -13.26 16.46
CA LEU A 152 -0.50 -12.85 17.43
C LEU A 152 0.00 -14.04 18.26
N GLY A 153 1.32 -14.21 18.38
CA GLY A 153 1.95 -15.32 19.07
C GLY A 153 2.25 -16.55 18.21
N THR A 154 1.71 -16.65 16.98
CA THR A 154 2.03 -17.73 16.03
C THR A 154 3.49 -17.67 15.60
N VAL A 155 3.99 -16.49 15.31
CA VAL A 155 5.39 -16.21 14.94
C VAL A 155 5.89 -15.07 15.80
N GLN A 156 7.04 -15.25 16.42
CA GLN A 156 7.67 -14.17 17.17
C GLN A 156 8.31 -13.15 16.20
N ARG A 157 8.31 -11.86 16.56
CA ARG A 157 8.86 -10.80 15.70
C ARG A 157 10.29 -11.07 15.24
N HIS A 158 11.14 -11.62 16.09
CA HIS A 158 12.52 -11.97 15.75
C HIS A 158 12.66 -13.16 14.79
N GLN A 159 11.64 -13.97 14.61
CA GLN A 159 11.58 -15.12 13.67
C GLN A 159 10.90 -14.74 12.35
N ALA A 160 10.20 -13.59 12.30
CA ALA A 160 9.30 -13.24 11.21
C ALA A 160 10.00 -13.16 9.85
N GLU A 161 11.22 -12.59 9.78
CA GLU A 161 11.96 -12.50 8.52
C GLU A 161 12.41 -13.88 8.00
N ALA A 162 12.87 -14.76 8.90
CA ALA A 162 13.25 -16.12 8.54
C ALA A 162 12.03 -16.93 8.07
N ALA A 163 10.91 -16.84 8.80
CA ALA A 163 9.65 -17.46 8.45
C ALA A 163 9.15 -16.98 7.09
N LEU A 164 9.09 -15.66 6.88
CA LEU A 164 8.59 -15.08 5.64
C LEU A 164 9.50 -15.43 4.45
N ARG A 165 10.82 -15.43 4.61
CA ARG A 165 11.77 -15.85 3.56
C ARG A 165 11.50 -17.30 3.11
N GLN A 166 11.25 -18.18 4.07
CA GLN A 166 10.97 -19.60 3.78
C GLN A 166 9.57 -19.74 3.14
N TRP A 167 8.55 -19.15 3.71
CA TRP A 167 7.15 -19.30 3.29
C TRP A 167 6.87 -18.65 1.93
N ALA A 168 7.51 -17.53 1.64
CA ALA A 168 7.38 -16.83 0.37
C ALA A 168 7.82 -17.70 -0.83
N GLN A 169 8.69 -18.69 -0.64
CA GLN A 169 9.12 -19.60 -1.73
C GLN A 169 7.97 -20.43 -2.28
N ALA A 170 6.98 -20.76 -1.45
CA ALA A 170 5.81 -21.54 -1.86
C ALA A 170 4.73 -20.70 -2.58
N LEU A 171 4.85 -19.37 -2.58
CA LEU A 171 3.85 -18.46 -3.14
C LEU A 171 4.38 -17.85 -4.45
N PRO A 172 3.61 -17.86 -5.56
CA PRO A 172 4.08 -17.39 -6.88
C PRO A 172 4.00 -15.86 -7.06
N TYR A 173 4.21 -15.09 -5.99
CA TYR A 173 4.10 -13.63 -6.00
C TYR A 173 5.46 -12.97 -5.86
N GLY A 174 5.66 -11.81 -6.50
CA GLY A 174 6.89 -11.02 -6.41
C GLY A 174 7.09 -10.38 -5.03
N ALA A 175 6.01 -10.03 -4.37
CA ALA A 175 6.00 -9.54 -2.99
C ALA A 175 5.12 -10.45 -2.11
N VAL A 176 5.56 -10.70 -0.87
CA VAL A 176 4.80 -11.45 0.13
C VAL A 176 4.85 -10.71 1.46
N GLY A 177 3.68 -10.47 2.04
CA GLY A 177 3.55 -9.88 3.37
C GLY A 177 3.27 -10.93 4.45
N LEU A 178 3.81 -10.72 5.63
CA LEU A 178 3.44 -11.43 6.86
C LEU A 178 2.84 -10.41 7.81
N LEU A 179 1.57 -10.58 8.15
CA LEU A 179 0.82 -9.70 9.04
C LEU A 179 0.71 -10.37 10.40
N LEU A 180 1.42 -9.86 11.40
CA LEU A 180 1.30 -10.33 12.79
C LEU A 180 0.06 -9.67 13.40
N PHE A 181 -1.08 -10.37 13.38
CA PHE A 181 -2.40 -9.78 13.62
C PHE A 181 -2.95 -10.12 15.01
N ASP A 182 -3.29 -9.07 15.77
CA ASP A 182 -4.05 -9.11 17.02
C ASP A 182 -5.50 -8.72 16.72
N GLU A 183 -6.39 -9.70 16.56
CA GLU A 183 -7.80 -9.46 16.25
C GLU A 183 -8.54 -8.77 17.40
N GLU A 184 -8.19 -9.05 18.67
CA GLU A 184 -8.85 -8.43 19.82
C GLU A 184 -8.59 -6.92 19.88
N ARG A 185 -7.37 -6.48 19.50
CA ARG A 185 -6.99 -5.08 19.51
C ARG A 185 -7.15 -4.40 18.14
N MET A 186 -7.53 -5.16 17.12
CA MET A 186 -7.55 -4.72 15.73
C MET A 186 -6.22 -4.04 15.35
N HIS A 187 -5.12 -4.70 15.65
CA HIS A 187 -3.77 -4.22 15.42
C HIS A 187 -2.95 -5.26 14.68
N PHE A 188 -2.07 -4.82 13.78
CA PHE A 188 -1.11 -5.70 13.15
C PHE A 188 0.23 -5.01 12.86
N ASP A 189 1.30 -5.82 12.85
CA ASP A 189 2.63 -5.43 12.41
C ASP A 189 2.88 -6.03 11.02
N PRO A 190 3.00 -5.22 9.96
CA PRO A 190 3.24 -5.71 8.60
C PRO A 190 4.73 -5.85 8.31
N LEU A 191 5.15 -7.05 7.87
CA LEU A 191 6.46 -7.30 7.30
C LEU A 191 6.29 -7.69 5.82
N VAL A 192 6.90 -6.94 4.91
CA VAL A 192 6.84 -7.21 3.46
C VAL A 192 8.21 -7.66 2.96
N TYR A 193 8.22 -8.74 2.20
CA TYR A 193 9.39 -9.28 1.53
C TYR A 193 9.25 -9.12 0.01
N VAL A 194 10.16 -8.39 -0.61
CA VAL A 194 10.23 -8.23 -2.07
C VAL A 194 11.28 -9.16 -2.62
N LYS A 195 10.86 -10.23 -3.31
CA LYS A 195 11.74 -11.31 -3.77
C LYS A 195 12.81 -10.83 -4.76
N GLY A 196 12.43 -9.95 -5.68
CA GLY A 196 13.33 -9.47 -6.73
C GLY A 196 14.56 -8.74 -6.21
N THR A 197 14.43 -8.04 -5.09
CA THR A 197 15.53 -7.33 -4.42
C THR A 197 16.06 -8.05 -3.19
N GLY A 198 15.33 -9.05 -2.68
CA GLY A 198 15.66 -9.76 -1.45
C GLY A 198 15.48 -8.92 -0.18
N THR A 199 14.74 -7.80 -0.26
CA THR A 199 14.57 -6.84 0.83
C THR A 199 13.39 -7.17 1.72
N PHE A 200 13.55 -6.91 3.04
CA PHE A 200 12.48 -6.95 4.03
C PHE A 200 12.20 -5.53 4.51
N VAL A 201 10.93 -5.19 4.60
CA VAL A 201 10.47 -3.90 5.13
C VAL A 201 9.42 -4.15 6.21
N TRP A 202 9.68 -3.70 7.44
CA TRP A 202 8.66 -3.54 8.46
C TRP A 202 7.93 -2.23 8.18
N GLU A 203 6.83 -2.31 7.46
CA GLU A 203 6.05 -1.12 7.09
C GLU A 203 5.41 -0.49 8.33
N ARG A 204 5.29 0.82 8.31
CA ARG A 204 4.60 1.55 9.38
C ARG A 204 3.11 1.73 9.09
N GLY A 205 2.73 1.79 7.81
CA GLY A 205 1.35 1.87 7.34
C GLY A 205 1.15 1.05 6.06
N CYS A 206 0.57 -0.14 6.18
CA CYS A 206 0.36 -1.08 5.08
C CYS A 206 -1.11 -1.06 4.60
N GLY A 207 -1.36 -0.42 3.46
CA GLY A 207 -2.70 -0.37 2.85
C GLY A 207 -3.17 -1.73 2.35
N SER A 208 -2.30 -2.49 1.65
CA SER A 208 -2.63 -3.83 1.14
C SER A 208 -2.81 -4.86 2.26
N GLY A 209 -2.04 -4.76 3.35
CA GLY A 209 -2.22 -5.57 4.54
C GLY A 209 -3.56 -5.30 5.25
N THR A 210 -3.95 -4.01 5.34
CA THR A 210 -5.27 -3.60 5.84
C THR A 210 -6.40 -4.20 4.99
N ALA A 211 -6.28 -4.10 3.67
CA ALA A 211 -7.21 -4.69 2.71
C ALA A 211 -7.30 -6.21 2.86
N ALA A 212 -6.16 -6.90 3.04
CA ALA A 212 -6.11 -8.35 3.22
C ALA A 212 -6.84 -8.81 4.48
N ILE A 213 -6.62 -8.16 5.61
CA ILE A 213 -7.33 -8.50 6.87
C ILE A 213 -8.84 -8.25 6.71
N ALA A 214 -9.23 -7.14 6.09
CA ALA A 214 -10.65 -6.84 5.88
C ALA A 214 -11.32 -7.89 4.98
N CYS A 215 -10.70 -8.30 3.89
CA CYS A 215 -11.20 -9.36 3.00
C CYS A 215 -11.28 -10.72 3.72
N TYR A 216 -10.26 -11.07 4.51
CA TYR A 216 -10.27 -12.30 5.30
C TYR A 216 -11.42 -12.34 6.31
N LEU A 217 -11.60 -11.28 7.09
CA LEU A 217 -12.68 -11.20 8.07
C LEU A 217 -14.06 -11.15 7.41
N SER A 218 -14.18 -10.49 6.24
CA SER A 218 -15.41 -10.49 5.45
C SER A 218 -15.78 -11.91 4.99
N ALA A 219 -14.81 -12.65 4.47
CA ALA A 219 -15.02 -14.03 4.03
C ALA A 219 -15.30 -14.98 5.21
N GLN A 220 -14.59 -14.83 6.34
CA GLN A 220 -14.80 -15.64 7.54
C GLN A 220 -16.20 -15.45 8.13
N ARG A 221 -16.69 -14.21 8.13
CA ARG A 221 -17.99 -13.83 8.73
C ARG A 221 -19.13 -13.87 7.73
N GLN A 222 -18.84 -14.00 6.44
CA GLN A 222 -19.78 -13.91 5.32
C GLN A 222 -20.64 -12.63 5.41
N ALA A 223 -20.00 -11.50 5.67
CA ALA A 223 -20.67 -10.22 5.93
C ALA A 223 -19.78 -9.03 5.54
N ASP A 224 -20.43 -7.90 5.29
CA ASP A 224 -19.78 -6.61 5.15
C ASP A 224 -18.89 -6.32 6.36
N GLN A 225 -17.76 -5.66 6.12
CA GLN A 225 -16.89 -5.20 7.20
C GLN A 225 -16.66 -3.70 7.10
N CYS A 226 -16.60 -3.05 8.25
CA CYS A 226 -16.13 -1.67 8.41
C CYS A 226 -15.14 -1.69 9.58
N LEU A 227 -13.86 -1.64 9.27
CA LEU A 227 -12.77 -1.90 10.22
C LEU A 227 -11.83 -0.71 10.32
N SER A 228 -11.26 -0.52 11.50
CA SER A 228 -10.16 0.41 11.75
C SER A 228 -8.99 -0.39 12.31
N LEU A 229 -7.95 -0.57 11.49
CA LEU A 229 -6.79 -1.39 11.82
C LEU A 229 -5.62 -0.53 12.23
N LYS A 230 -5.16 -0.70 13.47
CA LYS A 230 -3.99 -0.01 14.01
C LYS A 230 -2.70 -0.64 13.50
N GLN A 231 -1.72 0.19 13.21
CA GLN A 231 -0.39 -0.19 12.74
C GLN A 231 0.65 0.72 13.41
N PRO A 232 1.95 0.43 13.31
CA PRO A 232 2.98 1.27 13.95
C PRO A 232 2.93 2.77 13.59
N GLY A 233 2.52 3.12 12.35
CA GLY A 233 2.43 4.50 11.86
C GLY A 233 1.07 5.16 12.05
N GLY A 234 0.04 4.44 12.48
CA GLY A 234 -1.29 5.00 12.67
C GLY A 234 -2.41 4.02 12.39
N THR A 235 -3.54 4.52 11.92
CA THR A 235 -4.73 3.72 11.63
C THR A 235 -5.12 3.85 10.17
N ILE A 236 -5.34 2.72 9.51
CA ILE A 236 -5.96 2.66 8.18
C ILE A 236 -7.29 1.94 8.34
N ALA A 237 -8.36 2.55 7.85
CA ALA A 237 -9.67 1.93 7.81
C ALA A 237 -9.87 1.14 6.52
N ALA A 238 -10.72 0.12 6.57
CA ALA A 238 -11.16 -0.61 5.39
C ALA A 238 -12.65 -0.89 5.45
N VAL A 239 -13.30 -0.82 4.28
CA VAL A 239 -14.71 -1.20 4.11
C VAL A 239 -14.79 -2.22 3.00
N THR A 240 -15.48 -3.34 3.27
CA THR A 240 -15.82 -4.36 2.28
C THR A 240 -17.31 -4.57 2.22
N THR A 241 -17.84 -4.91 1.04
CA THR A 241 -19.17 -5.49 0.91
C THR A 241 -19.06 -6.95 0.53
N TRP A 242 -19.95 -7.77 1.06
CA TRP A 242 -20.02 -9.22 0.85
C TRP A 242 -21.33 -9.60 0.14
N GLU A 243 -21.24 -10.12 -1.05
CA GLU A 243 -22.38 -10.58 -1.84
C GLU A 243 -21.96 -11.80 -2.68
N ASP A 244 -22.89 -12.73 -2.94
CA ASP A 244 -22.68 -13.95 -3.76
C ASP A 244 -21.39 -14.71 -3.33
N ASP A 245 -21.25 -14.94 -2.02
CA ASP A 245 -20.13 -15.65 -1.39
C ASP A 245 -18.74 -15.09 -1.70
N ARG A 246 -18.64 -13.78 -1.94
CA ARG A 246 -17.37 -13.09 -2.19
C ARG A 246 -17.38 -11.62 -1.79
N VAL A 247 -16.21 -11.05 -1.65
CA VAL A 247 -16.01 -9.60 -1.54
C VAL A 247 -16.36 -8.95 -2.88
N LYS A 248 -17.26 -7.98 -2.88
CA LYS A 248 -17.71 -7.23 -4.08
C LYS A 248 -17.06 -5.87 -4.21
N THR A 249 -16.85 -5.20 -3.10
CA THR A 249 -16.18 -3.91 -3.05
C THR A 249 -15.15 -3.90 -1.93
N LEU A 250 -14.10 -3.14 -2.12
CA LEU A 250 -13.05 -2.96 -1.15
C LEU A 250 -12.51 -1.55 -1.24
N THR A 251 -12.56 -0.81 -0.14
CA THR A 251 -11.93 0.51 -0.03
C THR A 251 -11.05 0.57 1.20
N ILE A 252 -9.99 1.37 1.14
CA ILE A 252 -9.22 1.75 2.32
C ILE A 252 -9.25 3.26 2.48
N SER A 253 -9.12 3.72 3.74
CA SER A 253 -9.03 5.15 4.07
C SER A 253 -7.90 5.37 5.07
N GLY A 254 -7.09 6.37 4.81
CA GLY A 254 -5.97 6.74 5.68
C GLY A 254 -5.69 8.23 5.65
N THR A 255 -5.04 8.73 6.71
CA THR A 255 -4.61 10.13 6.74
C THR A 255 -3.41 10.33 5.82
N VAL A 256 -3.42 11.45 5.10
CA VAL A 256 -2.31 11.87 4.24
C VAL A 256 -1.88 13.28 4.62
N LYS A 257 -0.60 13.46 4.91
CA LYS A 257 0.01 14.78 5.06
C LYS A 257 0.82 15.10 3.82
N VAL A 258 0.57 16.27 3.26
CA VAL A 258 1.35 16.79 2.14
C VAL A 258 2.55 17.55 2.71
N GLY A 259 3.72 16.97 2.55
CA GLY A 259 4.98 17.55 3.03
C GLY A 259 5.57 18.58 2.07
N LYS A 260 6.85 18.86 2.25
CA LYS A 260 7.57 19.86 1.45
C LYS A 260 7.94 19.30 0.08
N SER A 261 7.86 20.17 -0.93
CA SER A 261 8.52 19.90 -2.21
C SER A 261 10.03 20.18 -2.07
N LYS A 262 10.83 19.29 -2.62
CA LYS A 262 12.30 19.38 -2.66
C LYS A 262 12.81 19.29 -4.11
N THR A 263 14.03 19.71 -4.29
CA THR A 263 14.75 19.57 -5.56
C THR A 263 16.08 18.87 -5.34
N MET A 264 16.51 18.08 -6.30
CA MET A 264 17.78 17.36 -6.28
C MET A 264 18.43 17.37 -7.65
N ASP A 265 19.72 17.65 -7.71
CA ASP A 265 20.52 17.49 -8.93
C ASP A 265 21.14 16.09 -8.97
N MET A 266 20.79 15.32 -9.99
CA MET A 266 21.29 13.96 -10.19
C MET A 266 22.16 13.84 -11.44
N MET A 267 23.25 13.11 -11.34
CA MET A 267 23.98 12.56 -12.49
C MET A 267 23.43 11.15 -12.80
N ILE A 268 22.79 11.03 -13.96
CA ILE A 268 22.12 9.78 -14.38
C ILE A 268 22.91 9.14 -15.50
#